data_08ff78bbb7e4d5598c9a1f5c665c624e
#
_entry.id   08ff78bbb7e4d5598c9a1f5c665c624e
#
_cell.length_a   1.000
_cell.length_b   1.000
_cell.length_c   1.000
_cell.angle_alpha   90.00
_cell.angle_beta   90.00
_cell.angle_gamma   90.00
#
_symmetry.space_group_name_H-M   'P 1'
#
loop_
_entity.id
_entity.type
_entity.pdbx_description
1 polymer ?
#
loop_
_entity_poly.entity_id
_entity_poly.type
_entity_poly.pdbx_seq_one_letter_code
_entity_poly.pdbx_strand_id
1 'polypeptide(L)'
;MQDANNTHQMTYNGWTMRVRHATQEPARFMLLLHGWTGDENSMWIFTRRFPADRWIAAPRGPHAAKNGGYSWRPLHSVQDSDWGLPTLSDLRPAAGGLIHLVDEVSASIGVDAAQFDVAGFSQGGALTNVLALLYPQRIRKAAVLAGFMPSGVDDLLEHRVLAGKHFFVAHGTQDNLVPVERARGSIELLEKGGAQVTFCESDVGHKLSADCLRALETFFEA
;
A
#
# COMPACT_ATOMS: atom_id res chain seq x y z
N MET A 1 -6.43 -27.40 12.74
CA MET A 1 -5.80 -26.08 12.74
C MET A 1 -6.67 -25.22 11.85
N GLN A 2 -7.44 -24.29 12.40
CA GLN A 2 -8.18 -23.32 11.61
C GLN A 2 -7.13 -22.48 10.88
N ASP A 3 -7.33 -22.26 9.55
CA ASP A 3 -6.49 -21.39 8.75
C ASP A 3 -6.33 -20.05 9.47
N ALA A 4 -5.09 -19.72 9.85
CA ALA A 4 -4.77 -18.49 10.58
C ALA A 4 -5.10 -17.20 9.77
N ASN A 5 -5.53 -17.39 8.53
CA ASN A 5 -6.05 -16.37 7.64
C ASN A 5 -7.33 -16.93 7.01
N ASN A 6 -8.50 -16.71 7.61
CA ASN A 6 -9.80 -16.99 7.02
C ASN A 6 -10.03 -16.10 5.78
N THR A 7 -9.20 -16.32 4.74
CA THR A 7 -9.18 -15.52 3.51
C THR A 7 -9.76 -16.31 2.36
N HIS A 8 -10.47 -15.65 1.46
CA HIS A 8 -10.94 -16.24 0.22
C HIS A 8 -10.74 -15.28 -0.96
N GLN A 9 -10.74 -15.83 -2.17
CA GLN A 9 -10.70 -15.04 -3.38
C GLN A 9 -12.09 -14.52 -3.70
N MET A 10 -12.17 -13.27 -4.10
CA MET A 10 -13.38 -12.57 -4.52
C MET A 10 -13.14 -11.88 -5.87
N THR A 11 -14.14 -11.86 -6.72
CA THR A 11 -14.16 -11.05 -7.95
C THR A 11 -15.31 -10.06 -7.84
N TYR A 12 -15.01 -8.78 -8.08
CA TYR A 12 -16.00 -7.70 -8.01
C TYR A 12 -15.70 -6.65 -9.09
N ASN A 13 -16.66 -6.41 -9.97
CA ASN A 13 -16.56 -5.42 -11.07
C ASN A 13 -15.23 -5.48 -11.84
N GLY A 14 -14.79 -6.70 -12.20
CA GLY A 14 -13.54 -6.93 -12.93
C GLY A 14 -12.27 -6.95 -12.08
N TRP A 15 -12.34 -6.61 -10.79
CA TRP A 15 -11.23 -6.75 -9.87
C TRP A 15 -11.19 -8.17 -9.30
N THR A 16 -10.04 -8.82 -9.38
CA THR A 16 -9.73 -10.02 -8.60
C THR A 16 -9.01 -9.60 -7.34
N MET A 17 -9.49 -10.07 -6.19
CA MET A 17 -8.88 -9.75 -4.90
C MET A 17 -8.96 -10.94 -3.95
N ARG A 18 -8.08 -10.98 -2.98
CA ARG A 18 -8.21 -11.85 -1.81
C ARG A 18 -8.69 -11.02 -0.62
N VAL A 19 -9.65 -11.53 0.13
CA VAL A 19 -10.28 -10.79 1.24
C VAL A 19 -10.24 -11.59 2.53
N ARG A 20 -10.22 -10.87 3.67
CA ARG A 20 -10.44 -11.37 5.03
C ARG A 20 -11.53 -10.54 5.69
N HIS A 21 -12.59 -11.20 6.15
CA HIS A 21 -13.65 -10.52 6.88
C HIS A 21 -13.18 -10.08 8.26
N ALA A 22 -13.69 -8.95 8.74
CA ALA A 22 -13.59 -8.59 10.14
C ALA A 22 -14.38 -9.59 10.99
N THR A 23 -13.87 -9.90 12.17
CA THR A 23 -14.54 -10.78 13.16
C THR A 23 -14.90 -10.02 14.42
N GLN A 24 -14.65 -8.72 14.46
CA GLN A 24 -15.01 -7.79 15.53
C GLN A 24 -15.58 -6.50 14.94
N GLU A 25 -16.50 -5.87 15.68
CA GLU A 25 -17.12 -4.61 15.31
C GLU A 25 -16.68 -3.48 16.29
N PRO A 26 -16.66 -2.24 15.85
CA PRO A 26 -16.97 -1.77 14.50
C PRO A 26 -15.87 -2.13 13.49
N ALA A 27 -16.26 -2.72 12.35
CA ALA A 27 -15.32 -3.10 11.31
C ALA A 27 -14.74 -1.87 10.61
N ARG A 28 -13.44 -1.94 10.28
CA ARG A 28 -12.71 -0.91 9.51
C ARG A 28 -12.14 -1.51 8.23
N PHE A 29 -12.17 -0.74 7.17
CA PHE A 29 -11.63 -1.18 5.88
C PHE A 29 -10.11 -1.01 5.84
N MET A 30 -9.42 -2.01 5.26
CA MET A 30 -7.98 -1.98 5.03
C MET A 30 -7.63 -2.49 3.64
N LEU A 31 -6.81 -1.73 2.91
CA LEU A 31 -6.35 -2.04 1.56
C LEU A 31 -4.88 -2.49 1.60
N LEU A 32 -4.56 -3.59 0.92
CA LEU A 32 -3.20 -4.11 0.78
C LEU A 32 -2.77 -4.10 -0.68
N LEU A 33 -1.62 -3.49 -0.98
CA LEU A 33 -1.12 -3.25 -2.33
C LEU A 33 0.20 -3.99 -2.56
N HIS A 34 0.18 -4.98 -3.45
CA HIS A 34 1.36 -5.78 -3.77
C HIS A 34 2.44 -5.01 -4.55
N GLY A 35 3.66 -5.53 -4.56
CA GLY A 35 4.75 -5.03 -5.37
C GLY A 35 4.62 -5.44 -6.85
N TRP A 36 5.51 -4.92 -7.69
CA TRP A 36 5.62 -5.34 -9.09
C TRP A 36 5.82 -6.85 -9.17
N THR A 37 5.17 -7.51 -10.12
CA THR A 37 5.06 -8.97 -10.30
C THR A 37 4.31 -9.71 -9.17
N GLY A 38 3.74 -9.00 -8.20
CA GLY A 38 2.87 -9.59 -7.20
C GLY A 38 1.45 -9.83 -7.70
N ASP A 39 0.61 -10.31 -6.81
CA ASP A 39 -0.81 -10.59 -7.01
C ASP A 39 -1.61 -10.40 -5.70
N GLU A 40 -2.88 -10.76 -5.71
CA GLU A 40 -3.77 -10.70 -4.55
C GLU A 40 -3.34 -11.58 -3.37
N ASN A 41 -2.39 -12.49 -3.59
CA ASN A 41 -1.89 -13.40 -2.55
C ASN A 41 -0.63 -12.87 -1.86
N SER A 42 0.04 -11.88 -2.45
CA SER A 42 1.41 -11.50 -2.07
C SER A 42 1.51 -10.81 -0.71
N MET A 43 0.47 -10.07 -0.29
CA MET A 43 0.54 -9.22 0.92
C MET A 43 0.17 -9.92 2.23
N TRP A 44 -0.33 -11.14 2.19
CA TRP A 44 -0.86 -11.84 3.37
C TRP A 44 0.20 -12.24 4.39
N ILE A 45 1.47 -12.30 3.99
CA ILE A 45 2.59 -12.54 4.89
C ILE A 45 2.73 -11.45 5.98
N PHE A 46 2.21 -10.24 5.73
CA PHE A 46 2.28 -9.10 6.65
C PHE A 46 1.10 -9.01 7.62
N THR A 47 0.06 -9.84 7.47
CA THR A 47 -1.24 -9.64 8.13
C THR A 47 -1.50 -10.53 9.33
N ARG A 48 -0.54 -11.39 9.72
CA ARG A 48 -0.76 -12.46 10.71
C ARG A 48 -1.35 -11.99 12.03
N ARG A 49 -1.01 -10.76 12.46
CA ARG A 49 -1.46 -10.16 13.72
C ARG A 49 -2.20 -8.84 13.51
N PHE A 50 -2.68 -8.57 12.30
CA PHE A 50 -3.52 -7.40 12.10
C PHE A 50 -4.83 -7.56 12.85
N PRO A 51 -5.36 -6.45 13.41
CA PRO A 51 -6.54 -6.48 14.27
C PRO A 51 -7.73 -7.22 13.63
N ALA A 52 -8.52 -7.86 14.49
CA ALA A 52 -9.67 -8.67 14.07
C ALA A 52 -10.85 -7.82 13.57
N ASP A 53 -10.86 -6.53 13.85
CA ASP A 53 -11.81 -5.54 13.35
C ASP A 53 -11.47 -5.02 11.94
N ARG A 54 -10.46 -5.57 11.28
CA ARG A 54 -10.08 -5.18 9.90
C ARG A 54 -10.74 -6.07 8.86
N TRP A 55 -11.63 -5.48 8.04
CA TRP A 55 -12.02 -6.05 6.77
C TRP A 55 -10.92 -5.72 5.76
N ILE A 56 -10.20 -6.72 5.29
CA ILE A 56 -8.99 -6.53 4.46
C ILE A 56 -9.28 -6.93 3.03
N ALA A 57 -8.93 -6.07 2.08
CA ALA A 57 -8.89 -6.36 0.65
C ALA A 57 -7.46 -6.26 0.12
N ALA A 58 -7.02 -7.28 -0.61
CA ALA A 58 -5.78 -7.28 -1.38
C ALA A 58 -6.10 -7.47 -2.86
N PRO A 59 -6.36 -6.39 -3.62
CA PRO A 59 -6.66 -6.48 -5.03
C PRO A 59 -5.41 -6.80 -5.85
N ARG A 60 -5.62 -7.46 -6.99
CA ARG A 60 -4.62 -7.70 -8.03
C ARG A 60 -4.48 -6.44 -8.87
N GLY A 61 -3.24 -6.03 -9.19
CA GLY A 61 -2.96 -4.93 -10.12
C GLY A 61 -3.60 -5.16 -11.50
N PRO A 62 -4.07 -4.10 -12.18
CA PRO A 62 -4.87 -4.23 -13.40
C PRO A 62 -4.08 -4.66 -14.65
N HIS A 63 -2.74 -4.60 -14.60
CA HIS A 63 -1.89 -4.85 -15.76
C HIS A 63 -1.01 -6.09 -15.53
N ALA A 64 -0.93 -6.97 -16.53
CA ALA A 64 0.03 -8.08 -16.49
C ALA A 64 1.47 -7.54 -16.51
N ALA A 65 2.34 -8.07 -15.66
CA ALA A 65 3.75 -7.78 -15.69
C ALA A 65 4.49 -8.73 -16.65
N LYS A 66 5.59 -8.26 -17.28
CA LYS A 66 6.31 -9.01 -18.33
C LYS A 66 6.83 -10.38 -17.88
N ASN A 67 7.27 -10.48 -16.63
CA ASN A 67 7.86 -11.70 -16.06
C ASN A 67 6.88 -12.51 -15.19
N GLY A 68 5.58 -12.36 -15.43
CA GLY A 68 4.52 -12.96 -14.63
C GLY A 68 4.05 -12.06 -13.49
N GLY A 69 2.88 -12.38 -12.91
CA GLY A 69 2.22 -11.53 -11.93
C GLY A 69 1.67 -10.23 -12.51
N TYR A 70 1.52 -9.20 -11.69
CA TYR A 70 0.76 -8.00 -12.04
C TYR A 70 1.48 -6.72 -11.64
N SER A 71 1.03 -5.60 -12.24
CA SER A 71 1.56 -4.25 -12.05
C SER A 71 0.43 -3.25 -11.87
N TRP A 72 0.70 -2.17 -11.13
CA TRP A 72 -0.22 -1.05 -10.94
C TRP A 72 -0.16 -0.01 -12.07
N ARG A 73 0.79 -0.15 -12.98
CA ARG A 73 0.90 0.68 -14.18
C ARG A 73 1.01 -0.17 -15.44
N PRO A 74 0.56 0.33 -16.61
CA PRO A 74 0.81 -0.35 -17.88
C PRO A 74 2.30 -0.34 -18.21
N LEU A 75 2.75 -1.33 -19.00
CA LEU A 75 4.06 -1.29 -19.64
C LEU A 75 3.97 -0.39 -20.87
N HIS A 76 4.75 0.69 -20.90
CA HIS A 76 4.67 1.67 -22.00
C HIS A 76 5.48 1.26 -23.24
N SER A 77 6.52 0.46 -23.12
CA SER A 77 7.27 -0.11 -24.26
C SER A 77 8.10 -1.34 -23.87
N VAL A 78 8.48 -2.13 -24.89
CA VAL A 78 9.41 -3.26 -24.77
C VAL A 78 10.83 -2.79 -24.39
N GLN A 79 11.12 -1.49 -24.59
CA GLN A 79 12.43 -0.87 -24.33
C GLN A 79 12.51 -0.21 -22.97
N ASP A 80 11.38 0.02 -22.28
CA ASP A 80 11.42 0.48 -20.89
C ASP A 80 12.07 -0.64 -20.07
N SER A 81 13.23 -0.34 -19.49
CA SER A 81 13.80 -1.22 -18.49
C SER A 81 12.69 -1.47 -17.46
N ASP A 82 12.36 -2.74 -17.22
CA ASP A 82 11.24 -3.17 -16.35
C ASP A 82 11.28 -2.52 -14.93
N TRP A 83 12.33 -1.78 -14.62
CA TRP A 83 12.68 -1.15 -13.35
C TRP A 83 12.59 0.38 -13.33
N GLY A 84 12.06 1.02 -14.38
CA GLY A 84 11.78 2.46 -14.32
C GLY A 84 10.84 2.75 -13.14
N LEU A 85 11.28 3.58 -12.18
CA LEU A 85 10.44 3.96 -11.06
C LEU A 85 9.22 4.72 -11.58
N PRO A 86 8.00 4.33 -11.19
CA PRO A 86 6.79 5.00 -11.64
C PRO A 86 6.74 6.45 -11.15
N THR A 87 6.13 7.30 -11.95
CA THR A 87 5.78 8.68 -11.62
C THR A 87 4.40 8.75 -10.97
N LEU A 88 4.02 9.91 -10.45
CA LEU A 88 2.65 10.20 -10.00
C LEU A 88 1.64 9.93 -11.12
N SER A 89 1.94 10.36 -12.36
CA SER A 89 1.02 10.19 -13.50
C SER A 89 0.82 8.73 -13.88
N ASP A 90 1.85 7.88 -13.75
CA ASP A 90 1.75 6.44 -14.03
C ASP A 90 0.82 5.71 -13.06
N LEU A 91 0.81 6.12 -11.79
CA LEU A 91 0.05 5.46 -10.73
C LEU A 91 -1.33 6.11 -10.47
N ARG A 92 -1.57 7.33 -10.96
CA ARG A 92 -2.84 8.04 -10.78
C ARG A 92 -4.07 7.24 -11.24
N PRO A 93 -4.08 6.55 -12.41
CA PRO A 93 -5.23 5.76 -12.84
C PRO A 93 -5.54 4.61 -11.87
N ALA A 94 -4.50 3.90 -11.38
CA ALA A 94 -4.68 2.83 -10.41
C ALA A 94 -5.20 3.37 -9.06
N ALA A 95 -4.70 4.52 -8.61
CA ALA A 95 -5.20 5.16 -7.39
C ALA A 95 -6.69 5.50 -7.51
N GLY A 96 -7.13 6.11 -8.61
CA GLY A 96 -8.55 6.39 -8.87
C GLY A 96 -9.41 5.12 -8.90
N GLY A 97 -8.95 4.09 -9.61
CA GLY A 97 -9.65 2.80 -9.66
C GLY A 97 -9.79 2.14 -8.27
N LEU A 98 -8.76 2.24 -7.42
CA LEU A 98 -8.80 1.71 -6.06
C LEU A 98 -9.77 2.46 -5.15
N ILE A 99 -9.91 3.79 -5.28
CA ILE A 99 -10.93 4.53 -4.53
C ILE A 99 -12.33 4.06 -4.91
N HIS A 100 -12.63 3.92 -6.21
CA HIS A 100 -13.91 3.37 -6.66
C HIS A 100 -14.14 1.95 -6.16
N LEU A 101 -13.12 1.08 -6.21
CA LEU A 101 -13.22 -0.28 -5.68
C LEU A 101 -13.56 -0.26 -4.17
N VAL A 102 -12.89 0.56 -3.38
CA VAL A 102 -13.16 0.68 -1.93
C VAL A 102 -14.60 1.14 -1.70
N ASP A 103 -15.08 2.15 -2.43
CA ASP A 103 -16.45 2.67 -2.30
C ASP A 103 -17.49 1.59 -2.60
N GLU A 104 -17.34 0.89 -3.71
CA GLU A 104 -18.29 -0.14 -4.16
C GLU A 104 -18.28 -1.37 -3.24
N VAL A 105 -17.08 -1.86 -2.89
CA VAL A 105 -16.97 -3.05 -2.03
C VAL A 105 -17.48 -2.74 -0.63
N SER A 106 -17.08 -1.62 -0.03
CA SER A 106 -17.51 -1.24 1.32
C SER A 106 -19.04 -1.07 1.41
N ALA A 107 -19.65 -0.45 0.39
CA ALA A 107 -21.11 -0.36 0.31
C ALA A 107 -21.79 -1.74 0.21
N SER A 108 -21.22 -2.68 -0.57
CA SER A 108 -21.78 -4.01 -0.75
C SER A 108 -21.74 -4.89 0.50
N ILE A 109 -20.77 -4.65 1.39
CA ILE A 109 -20.56 -5.43 2.63
C ILE A 109 -21.02 -4.69 3.88
N GLY A 110 -21.47 -3.43 3.77
CA GLY A 110 -21.95 -2.62 4.89
C GLY A 110 -20.85 -2.15 5.87
N VAL A 111 -19.59 -2.07 5.42
CA VAL A 111 -18.46 -1.55 6.23
C VAL A 111 -18.21 -0.10 5.88
N ASP A 112 -18.10 0.77 6.90
CA ASP A 112 -17.71 2.16 6.67
C ASP A 112 -16.25 2.25 6.21
N ALA A 113 -16.05 2.79 5.02
CA ALA A 113 -14.75 3.07 4.43
C ALA A 113 -14.60 4.53 4.00
N ALA A 114 -15.34 5.47 4.63
CA ALA A 114 -15.15 6.90 4.42
C ALA A 114 -13.67 7.28 4.64
N GLN A 115 -13.06 6.65 5.64
CA GLN A 115 -11.61 6.60 5.82
C GLN A 115 -11.17 5.14 5.99
N PHE A 116 -10.06 4.77 5.35
CA PHE A 116 -9.52 3.42 5.43
C PHE A 116 -8.01 3.41 5.66
N ASP A 117 -7.50 2.25 6.10
CA ASP A 117 -6.08 2.00 6.24
C ASP A 117 -5.53 1.44 4.93
N VAL A 118 -4.27 1.75 4.63
CA VAL A 118 -3.59 1.21 3.44
C VAL A 118 -2.16 0.80 3.76
N ALA A 119 -1.74 -0.37 3.27
CA ALA A 119 -0.35 -0.80 3.32
C ALA A 119 0.09 -1.31 1.94
N GLY A 120 1.24 -0.85 1.46
CA GLY A 120 1.77 -1.28 0.18
C GLY A 120 3.25 -1.65 0.23
N PHE A 121 3.62 -2.66 -0.55
CA PHE A 121 4.99 -3.14 -0.67
C PHE A 121 5.59 -2.71 -2.01
N SER A 122 6.82 -2.17 -2.04
CA SER A 122 7.58 -1.81 -3.23
C SER A 122 6.76 -0.87 -4.16
N GLN A 123 6.38 -1.28 -5.36
CA GLN A 123 5.48 -0.52 -6.25
C GLN A 123 4.14 -0.20 -5.57
N GLY A 124 3.59 -1.13 -4.78
CA GLY A 124 2.40 -0.88 -3.97
C GLY A 124 2.64 0.17 -2.89
N GLY A 125 3.86 0.26 -2.35
CA GLY A 125 4.28 1.34 -1.43
C GLY A 125 4.29 2.70 -2.12
N ALA A 126 4.79 2.76 -3.35
CA ALA A 126 4.71 3.98 -4.16
C ALA A 126 3.25 4.39 -4.43
N LEU A 127 2.37 3.42 -4.74
CA LEU A 127 0.93 3.67 -4.93
C LEU A 127 0.24 4.10 -3.63
N THR A 128 0.68 3.60 -2.46
CA THR A 128 0.21 4.06 -1.15
C THR A 128 0.47 5.56 -0.96
N ASN A 129 1.67 6.04 -1.32
CA ASN A 129 2.00 7.47 -1.29
C ASN A 129 1.09 8.27 -2.24
N VAL A 130 0.85 7.76 -3.45
CA VAL A 130 -0.05 8.42 -4.43
C VAL A 130 -1.48 8.50 -3.92
N LEU A 131 -2.02 7.43 -3.33
CA LEU A 131 -3.35 7.44 -2.72
C LEU A 131 -3.47 8.50 -1.63
N ALA A 132 -2.48 8.57 -0.73
CA ALA A 132 -2.49 9.53 0.36
C ALA A 132 -2.36 10.99 -0.14
N LEU A 133 -1.59 11.23 -1.18
CA LEU A 133 -1.42 12.57 -1.76
C LEU A 133 -2.64 13.04 -2.52
N LEU A 134 -3.30 12.15 -3.29
CA LEU A 134 -4.45 12.51 -4.13
C LEU A 134 -5.78 12.49 -3.36
N TYR A 135 -5.88 11.63 -2.34
CA TYR A 135 -7.12 11.39 -1.58
C TYR A 135 -6.86 11.43 -0.06
N PRO A 136 -6.21 12.48 0.47
CA PRO A 136 -5.78 12.52 1.87
C PRO A 136 -6.94 12.35 2.86
N GLN A 137 -8.14 12.86 2.52
CA GLN A 137 -9.33 12.71 3.35
C GLN A 137 -9.81 11.25 3.48
N ARG A 138 -9.41 10.38 2.54
CA ARG A 138 -9.80 8.96 2.52
C ARG A 138 -8.85 8.07 3.31
N ILE A 139 -7.64 8.53 3.59
CA ILE A 139 -6.61 7.73 4.26
C ILE A 139 -6.59 8.06 5.76
N ARG A 140 -6.80 7.04 6.60
CA ARG A 140 -6.65 7.11 8.05
C ARG A 140 -5.19 6.90 8.44
N LYS A 141 -4.61 5.76 8.07
CA LYS A 141 -3.21 5.40 8.26
C LYS A 141 -2.62 4.79 7.00
N ALA A 142 -1.37 5.06 6.72
CA ALA A 142 -0.66 4.54 5.56
C ALA A 142 0.65 3.85 5.96
N ALA A 143 0.95 2.68 5.38
CA ALA A 143 2.22 2.01 5.56
C ALA A 143 2.93 1.78 4.21
N VAL A 144 4.16 2.24 4.10
CA VAL A 144 5.03 2.12 2.93
C VAL A 144 6.16 1.14 3.26
N LEU A 145 6.11 -0.04 2.65
CA LEU A 145 6.99 -1.16 2.95
C LEU A 145 7.96 -1.37 1.79
N ALA A 146 9.26 -1.17 2.00
CA ALA A 146 10.30 -1.23 0.97
C ALA A 146 9.93 -0.40 -0.29
N GLY A 147 9.21 0.71 -0.11
CA GLY A 147 8.68 1.56 -1.16
C GLY A 147 9.43 2.89 -1.29
N PHE A 148 8.90 3.78 -2.10
CA PHE A 148 9.51 5.09 -2.40
C PHE A 148 8.42 6.12 -2.77
N MET A 149 8.78 7.40 -2.73
CA MET A 149 7.94 8.48 -3.26
C MET A 149 8.12 8.56 -4.78
N PRO A 150 7.04 8.45 -5.58
CA PRO A 150 7.12 8.71 -7.02
C PRO A 150 7.53 10.14 -7.33
N SER A 151 8.10 10.38 -8.51
CA SER A 151 8.37 11.74 -8.98
C SER A 151 7.09 12.46 -9.43
N GLY A 152 7.15 13.80 -9.52
CA GLY A 152 6.03 14.63 -9.97
C GLY A 152 4.98 14.92 -8.89
N VAL A 153 5.39 14.92 -7.62
CA VAL A 153 4.50 15.17 -6.45
C VAL A 153 4.68 16.56 -5.83
N ASP A 154 5.63 17.35 -6.32
CA ASP A 154 6.10 18.58 -5.66
C ASP A 154 4.96 19.57 -5.37
N ASP A 155 4.09 19.84 -6.35
CA ASP A 155 2.96 20.77 -6.21
C ASP A 155 2.01 20.33 -5.07
N LEU A 156 1.78 19.01 -4.90
CA LEU A 156 0.91 18.49 -3.85
C LEU A 156 1.51 18.67 -2.45
N LEU A 157 2.83 18.54 -2.35
CA LEU A 157 3.56 18.67 -1.09
C LEU A 157 3.61 20.13 -0.61
N GLU A 158 3.67 21.09 -1.52
CA GLU A 158 3.63 22.52 -1.17
C GLU A 158 2.35 22.93 -0.43
N HIS A 159 1.22 22.27 -0.74
CA HIS A 159 -0.06 22.53 -0.09
C HIS A 159 -0.26 21.78 1.23
N ARG A 160 0.76 21.05 1.73
CA ARG A 160 0.72 20.29 2.99
C ARG A 160 -0.52 19.38 3.11
N VAL A 161 -0.87 18.72 2.01
CA VAL A 161 -2.09 17.89 1.90
C VAL A 161 -2.11 16.71 2.87
N LEU A 162 -0.94 16.33 3.43
CA LEU A 162 -0.79 15.24 4.38
C LEU A 162 -0.84 15.69 5.85
N ALA A 163 -1.24 16.94 6.13
CA ALA A 163 -1.32 17.45 7.51
C ALA A 163 -2.21 16.55 8.39
N GLY A 164 -1.66 16.10 9.52
CA GLY A 164 -2.35 15.20 10.47
C GLY A 164 -2.44 13.74 10.02
N LYS A 165 -1.79 13.33 8.92
CA LYS A 165 -1.71 11.94 8.50
C LYS A 165 -0.54 11.21 9.15
N HIS A 166 -0.78 9.93 9.49
CA HIS A 166 0.21 9.07 10.11
C HIS A 166 0.70 8.03 9.10
N PHE A 167 2.03 7.99 8.94
CA PHE A 167 2.70 7.03 8.07
C PHE A 167 3.61 6.11 8.87
N PHE A 168 3.63 4.86 8.47
CA PHE A 168 4.68 3.91 8.85
C PHE A 168 5.52 3.63 7.61
N VAL A 169 6.83 3.80 7.71
CA VAL A 169 7.77 3.48 6.63
C VAL A 169 8.71 2.40 7.13
N ALA A 170 8.86 1.30 6.39
CA ALA A 170 9.83 0.26 6.70
C ALA A 170 10.73 -0.01 5.51
N HIS A 171 12.06 -0.09 5.74
CA HIS A 171 13.03 -0.31 4.67
C HIS A 171 14.26 -1.08 5.13
N GLY A 172 14.81 -1.88 4.21
CA GLY A 172 16.07 -2.61 4.43
C GLY A 172 17.28 -1.79 3.99
N THR A 173 18.34 -1.72 4.81
CA THR A 173 19.59 -1.03 4.46
C THR A 173 20.38 -1.73 3.36
N GLN A 174 20.12 -3.03 3.15
CA GLN A 174 20.74 -3.85 2.10
C GLN A 174 19.82 -4.04 0.88
N ASP A 175 18.82 -3.15 0.71
CA ASP A 175 17.90 -3.22 -0.42
C ASP A 175 18.59 -2.75 -1.71
N ASN A 176 18.89 -3.69 -2.60
CA ASN A 176 19.53 -3.43 -3.89
C ASN A 176 18.52 -3.12 -5.01
N LEU A 177 17.21 -3.29 -4.77
CA LEU A 177 16.16 -2.98 -5.74
C LEU A 177 15.65 -1.55 -5.59
N VAL A 178 15.38 -1.16 -4.35
CA VAL A 178 15.03 0.21 -3.96
C VAL A 178 16.01 0.64 -2.87
N PRO A 179 17.07 1.39 -3.21
CA PRO A 179 18.06 1.84 -2.23
C PRO A 179 17.40 2.60 -1.06
N VAL A 180 17.89 2.39 0.17
CA VAL A 180 17.32 2.96 1.40
C VAL A 180 17.27 4.49 1.39
N GLU A 181 18.16 5.13 0.63
CA GLU A 181 18.17 6.59 0.43
C GLU A 181 16.85 7.09 -0.19
N ARG A 182 16.19 6.26 -1.00
CA ARG A 182 14.87 6.59 -1.54
C ARG A 182 13.79 6.59 -0.48
N ALA A 183 13.85 5.68 0.48
CA ALA A 183 12.93 5.70 1.62
C ALA A 183 13.18 6.93 2.51
N ARG A 184 14.44 7.26 2.79
CA ARG A 184 14.82 8.44 3.57
C ARG A 184 14.34 9.72 2.88
N GLY A 185 14.60 9.89 1.57
CA GLY A 185 14.07 11.02 0.80
C GLY A 185 12.53 11.05 0.74
N SER A 186 11.87 9.88 0.73
CA SER A 186 10.41 9.82 0.81
C SER A 186 9.88 10.31 2.15
N ILE A 187 10.58 10.02 3.26
CA ILE A 187 10.22 10.51 4.60
C ILE A 187 10.29 12.04 4.64
N GLU A 188 11.39 12.63 4.16
CA GLU A 188 11.54 14.08 4.08
C GLU A 188 10.38 14.74 3.30
N LEU A 189 9.98 14.13 2.18
CA LEU A 189 8.85 14.61 1.37
C LEU A 189 7.50 14.44 2.09
N LEU A 190 7.26 13.32 2.77
CA LEU A 190 6.07 13.09 3.57
C LEU A 190 5.94 14.12 4.70
N GLU A 191 7.02 14.39 5.42
CA GLU A 191 7.09 15.39 6.50
C GLU A 191 6.91 16.82 5.95
N LYS A 192 7.51 17.15 4.80
CA LYS A 192 7.26 18.40 4.08
C LYS A 192 5.78 18.55 3.75
N GLY A 193 5.12 17.47 3.33
CA GLY A 193 3.66 17.41 3.11
C GLY A 193 2.82 17.49 4.38
N GLY A 194 3.43 17.49 5.57
CA GLY A 194 2.75 17.63 6.87
C GLY A 194 2.42 16.31 7.58
N ALA A 195 2.88 15.18 7.07
CA ALA A 195 2.68 13.89 7.71
C ALA A 195 3.54 13.70 8.96
N GLN A 196 3.08 12.82 9.86
CA GLN A 196 3.88 12.26 10.95
C GLN A 196 4.37 10.88 10.50
N VAL A 197 5.68 10.64 10.55
CA VAL A 197 6.27 9.39 10.05
C VAL A 197 6.92 8.60 11.17
N THR A 198 6.55 7.33 11.29
CA THR A 198 7.28 6.32 12.08
C THR A 198 8.16 5.53 11.12
N PHE A 199 9.48 5.58 11.30
CA PHE A 199 10.43 4.87 10.45
C PHE A 199 11.02 3.65 11.13
N CYS A 200 11.01 2.50 10.45
CA CYS A 200 11.67 1.27 10.86
C CYS A 200 12.69 0.86 9.80
N GLU A 201 13.97 1.01 10.14
CA GLU A 201 15.09 0.59 9.29
C GLU A 201 15.75 -0.67 9.84
N SER A 202 16.15 -1.61 8.99
CA SER A 202 16.75 -2.87 9.40
C SER A 202 17.79 -3.35 8.40
N ASP A 203 18.77 -4.13 8.89
CA ASP A 203 19.82 -4.71 8.05
C ASP A 203 19.31 -5.94 7.28
N VAL A 204 18.45 -5.71 6.31
CA VAL A 204 17.87 -6.71 5.40
C VAL A 204 17.81 -6.16 3.96
N GLY A 205 17.62 -7.06 2.98
CA GLY A 205 17.39 -6.67 1.57
C GLY A 205 15.97 -6.16 1.32
N HIS A 206 15.42 -6.39 0.11
CA HIS A 206 14.07 -5.97 -0.31
C HIS A 206 12.96 -6.77 0.41
N LYS A 207 12.85 -6.60 1.71
CA LYS A 207 11.88 -7.27 2.61
C LYS A 207 11.78 -6.52 3.95
N LEU A 208 10.83 -6.94 4.81
CA LEU A 208 10.77 -6.48 6.19
C LEU A 208 11.50 -7.45 7.13
N SER A 209 12.17 -6.90 8.15
CA SER A 209 12.64 -7.68 9.30
C SER A 209 11.47 -8.07 10.22
N ALA A 210 11.69 -9.02 11.10
CA ALA A 210 10.70 -9.40 12.10
C ALA A 210 10.36 -8.25 13.07
N ASP A 211 11.32 -7.36 13.35
CA ASP A 211 11.12 -6.19 14.21
C ASP A 211 10.24 -5.14 13.51
N CYS A 212 10.51 -4.83 12.24
CA CYS A 212 9.68 -3.92 11.47
C CYS A 212 8.28 -4.49 11.23
N LEU A 213 8.13 -5.82 11.12
CA LEU A 213 6.82 -6.45 11.03
C LEU A 213 6.02 -6.26 12.33
N ARG A 214 6.63 -6.45 13.50
CA ARG A 214 5.97 -6.18 14.80
C ARG A 214 5.61 -4.70 14.96
N ALA A 215 6.49 -3.80 14.56
CA ALA A 215 6.22 -2.36 14.59
C ALA A 215 5.05 -1.96 13.67
N LEU A 216 4.95 -2.58 12.48
CA LEU A 216 3.81 -2.41 11.57
C LEU A 216 2.49 -2.88 12.20
N GLU A 217 2.50 -4.03 12.86
CA GLU A 217 1.34 -4.58 13.58
C GLU A 217 0.87 -3.58 14.65
N THR A 218 1.78 -3.14 15.53
CA THR A 218 1.50 -2.12 16.57
C THR A 218 0.99 -0.80 15.97
N PHE A 219 1.55 -0.36 14.85
CA PHE A 219 1.09 0.85 14.15
C PHE A 219 -0.39 0.77 13.76
N PHE A 220 -0.88 -0.38 13.30
CA PHE A 220 -2.29 -0.54 12.93
C PHE A 220 -3.22 -0.88 14.11
N GLU A 221 -2.70 -1.36 15.24
CA GLU A 221 -3.50 -1.58 16.46
C GLU A 221 -4.01 -0.27 17.07
N ALA A 222 -3.19 0.76 17.11
CA ALA A 222 -3.54 2.10 17.60
C ALA A 222 -4.50 2.82 16.63
#